data_ad18348e7fcdb53a1a84509bbdd7f8cd
#
_entry.id   ad18348e7fcdb53a1a84509bbdd7f8cd
#
_cell.length_a   1.000
_cell.length_b   1.000
_cell.length_c   1.000
_cell.angle_alpha   90.00
_cell.angle_beta   90.00
_cell.angle_gamma   90.00
#
_symmetry.space_group_name_H-M   'P 1'
#
loop_
_entity.id
_entity.type
_entity.pdbx_description
1 polymer ?
#
loop_
_entity_poly.entity_id
_entity_poly.type
_entity_poly.pdbx_seq_one_letter_code
_entity_poly.pdbx_strand_id
1 'polypeptide(L)'
;MKRVAVIKGGSGDEYDTSILTGNAVLSSLLETDYPYREITITKTGDWLSEGRCLNPDQALEGIDVAFVALQGSSTNIDQVQRMLERKRIPYTGSRALVAGTTQNKEIAKQMMRSAGAQTAKHRRIGQSEKTEIQAEIEQIIIDMGTDLYIKPLRSRSPKTYRSVDEAKALEQNLVEMLDMYDDLLIEQKVPGTSAQVGVLEQFRDEPLYTFPVHELEHDYARLARFLDPIKQDLAQVAKLAHKTLGCDQYSLVDLMVVGDTVVFLKIDSHPELTATDNYATAAESIGLSHRDLIRHLIDTAQY
;
A
#
# COMPACT_ATOMS: atom_id res chain seq x y z
N MET A 1 16.33 6.23 25.69
CA MET A 1 16.12 5.96 24.26
C MET A 1 14.95 5.02 24.11
N LYS A 2 14.11 5.19 23.06
CA LYS A 2 12.99 4.29 22.77
C LYS A 2 13.52 2.89 22.37
N ARG A 3 12.99 1.82 22.98
CA ARG A 3 13.24 0.45 22.52
C ARG A 3 12.29 0.11 21.39
N VAL A 4 12.83 -0.24 20.24
CA VAL A 4 12.07 -0.49 19.01
C VAL A 4 11.82 -1.99 18.83
N ALA A 5 10.56 -2.42 18.63
CA ALA A 5 10.28 -3.75 18.10
C ALA A 5 10.18 -3.68 16.57
N VAL A 6 10.93 -4.47 15.83
CA VAL A 6 10.74 -4.63 14.38
C VAL A 6 9.93 -5.90 14.14
N ILE A 7 8.66 -5.72 13.73
CA ILE A 7 7.71 -6.83 13.53
C ILE A 7 7.61 -7.13 12.03
N LYS A 8 8.01 -8.33 11.63
CA LYS A 8 8.08 -8.79 10.25
C LYS A 8 7.51 -10.19 10.06
N GLY A 9 7.33 -10.62 8.81
CA GLY A 9 6.77 -11.93 8.46
C GLY A 9 5.25 -11.89 8.25
N GLY A 10 4.50 -12.79 8.86
CA GLY A 10 3.05 -12.90 8.74
C GLY A 10 2.59 -14.12 7.93
N SER A 11 1.29 -14.40 7.92
CA SER A 11 0.70 -15.60 7.28
C SER A 11 0.39 -15.44 5.78
N GLY A 12 0.62 -14.28 5.20
CA GLY A 12 0.19 -13.96 3.83
C GLY A 12 1.21 -14.29 2.74
N ASP A 13 0.78 -14.07 1.50
CA ASP A 13 1.60 -14.29 0.28
C ASP A 13 2.81 -13.35 0.20
N GLU A 14 2.78 -12.22 0.93
CA GLU A 14 3.85 -11.22 0.96
C GLU A 14 4.80 -11.42 2.17
N TYR A 15 4.86 -12.66 2.71
CA TYR A 15 5.76 -13.01 3.81
C TYR A 15 7.22 -12.64 3.51
N ASP A 16 7.70 -12.99 2.32
CA ASP A 16 9.10 -12.78 1.94
C ASP A 16 9.42 -11.28 1.78
N THR A 17 8.50 -10.50 1.23
CA THR A 17 8.57 -9.03 1.15
C THR A 17 8.63 -8.40 2.53
N SER A 18 7.80 -8.87 3.46
CA SER A 18 7.81 -8.43 4.86
C SER A 18 9.14 -8.72 5.55
N ILE A 19 9.71 -9.92 5.32
CA ILE A 19 11.03 -10.28 5.85
C ILE A 19 12.12 -9.36 5.27
N LEU A 20 12.10 -9.08 3.97
CA LEU A 20 13.06 -8.19 3.33
C LEU A 20 12.97 -6.77 3.88
N THR A 21 11.76 -6.20 3.98
CA THR A 21 11.53 -4.88 4.58
C THR A 21 12.03 -4.84 6.03
N GLY A 22 11.66 -5.82 6.85
CA GLY A 22 12.10 -5.88 8.24
C GLY A 22 13.62 -6.00 8.39
N ASN A 23 14.28 -6.76 7.52
CA ASN A 23 15.74 -6.87 7.51
C ASN A 23 16.42 -5.55 7.10
N ALA A 24 15.88 -4.82 6.12
CA ALA A 24 16.38 -3.50 5.74
C ALA A 24 16.26 -2.50 6.90
N VAL A 25 15.13 -2.53 7.62
CA VAL A 25 14.92 -1.71 8.83
C VAL A 25 15.93 -2.08 9.92
N LEU A 26 16.12 -3.36 10.21
CA LEU A 26 17.10 -3.82 11.19
C LEU A 26 18.52 -3.37 10.83
N SER A 27 18.89 -3.46 9.55
CA SER A 27 20.19 -2.97 9.06
C SER A 27 20.37 -1.47 9.32
N SER A 28 19.33 -0.67 9.08
CA SER A 28 19.38 0.77 9.38
C SER A 28 19.47 1.06 10.89
N LEU A 29 18.80 0.24 11.71
CA LEU A 29 18.86 0.41 13.18
C LEU A 29 20.22 0.11 13.76
N LEU A 30 21.03 -0.77 13.14
CA LEU A 30 22.42 -1.02 13.54
C LEU A 30 23.30 0.23 13.44
N GLU A 31 22.93 1.20 12.62
CA GLU A 31 23.63 2.48 12.45
C GLU A 31 23.07 3.58 13.37
N THR A 32 22.19 3.22 14.31
CA THR A 32 21.54 4.15 15.25
C THR A 32 21.78 3.72 16.68
N ASP A 33 21.44 4.61 17.63
CA ASP A 33 21.49 4.29 19.06
C ASP A 33 20.20 3.66 19.62
N TYR A 34 19.21 3.30 18.76
CA TYR A 34 17.99 2.67 19.24
C TYR A 34 18.24 1.21 19.64
N PRO A 35 18.02 0.84 20.92
CA PRO A 35 17.94 -0.58 21.25
C PRO A 35 16.73 -1.19 20.55
N TYR A 36 16.93 -2.32 19.92
CA TYR A 36 15.84 -2.97 19.17
C TYR A 36 15.63 -4.42 19.58
N ARG A 37 14.46 -4.93 19.27
CA ARG A 37 14.08 -6.34 19.33
C ARG A 37 13.50 -6.77 18.01
N GLU A 38 14.07 -7.80 17.41
CA GLU A 38 13.51 -8.45 16.24
C GLU A 38 12.37 -9.39 16.65
N ILE A 39 11.21 -9.26 15.98
CA ILE A 39 10.05 -10.13 16.14
C ILE A 39 9.63 -10.63 14.76
N THR A 40 9.70 -11.94 14.55
CA THR A 40 9.23 -12.57 13.31
C THR A 40 7.94 -13.33 13.57
N ILE A 41 6.88 -12.98 12.87
CA ILE A 41 5.63 -13.75 12.86
C ILE A 41 5.76 -14.77 11.75
N THR A 42 5.67 -16.07 12.10
CA THR A 42 5.78 -17.16 11.12
C THR A 42 4.54 -17.22 10.21
N LYS A 43 4.60 -18.04 9.15
CA LYS A 43 3.42 -18.32 8.30
C LYS A 43 2.29 -19.02 9.07
N THR A 44 2.60 -19.68 10.20
CA THR A 44 1.64 -20.32 11.10
C THR A 44 1.08 -19.37 12.18
N GLY A 45 1.62 -18.14 12.27
CA GLY A 45 1.19 -17.13 13.24
C GLY A 45 1.96 -17.13 14.55
N ASP A 46 3.01 -17.95 14.70
CA ASP A 46 3.85 -17.98 15.89
C ASP A 46 4.77 -16.77 15.93
N TRP A 47 4.95 -16.19 17.11
CA TRP A 47 5.83 -15.05 17.34
C TRP A 47 7.20 -15.52 17.80
N LEU A 48 8.21 -15.28 16.99
CA LEU A 48 9.60 -15.66 17.26
C LEU A 48 10.43 -14.42 17.59
N SER A 49 11.17 -14.46 18.70
CA SER A 49 12.17 -13.45 19.04
C SER A 49 13.35 -14.13 19.74
N GLU A 50 14.58 -13.75 19.34
CA GLU A 50 15.83 -14.32 19.90
C GLU A 50 15.86 -15.87 19.88
N GLY A 51 15.32 -16.47 18.80
CA GLY A 51 15.26 -17.92 18.63
C GLY A 51 14.23 -18.64 19.50
N ARG A 52 13.34 -17.92 20.20
CA ARG A 52 12.30 -18.45 21.09
C ARG A 52 10.91 -18.14 20.55
N CYS A 53 9.99 -19.09 20.70
CA CYS A 53 8.57 -18.84 20.49
C CYS A 53 8.01 -18.17 21.76
N LEU A 54 7.45 -16.97 21.59
CA LEU A 54 6.88 -16.15 22.66
C LEU A 54 5.40 -15.89 22.36
N ASN A 55 4.61 -15.68 23.41
CA ASN A 55 3.32 -15.08 23.18
C ASN A 55 3.49 -13.55 22.88
N PRO A 56 2.51 -12.92 22.23
CA PRO A 56 2.63 -11.50 21.87
C PRO A 56 2.88 -10.56 23.05
N ASP A 57 2.36 -10.88 24.23
CA ASP A 57 2.57 -10.06 25.44
C ASP A 57 4.03 -10.08 25.87
N GLN A 58 4.66 -11.25 25.87
CA GLN A 58 6.07 -11.42 26.19
C GLN A 58 6.98 -10.79 25.13
N ALA A 59 6.61 -10.95 23.83
CA ALA A 59 7.38 -10.38 22.74
C ALA A 59 7.40 -8.84 22.76
N LEU A 60 6.32 -8.21 23.23
CA LEU A 60 6.16 -6.76 23.31
C LEU A 60 6.50 -6.16 24.68
N GLU A 61 6.96 -6.96 25.65
CA GLU A 61 7.33 -6.48 26.97
C GLU A 61 8.53 -5.51 26.90
N GLY A 62 8.35 -4.32 27.48
CA GLY A 62 9.38 -3.27 27.53
C GLY A 62 9.67 -2.63 26.17
N ILE A 63 8.76 -2.70 25.21
CA ILE A 63 8.83 -2.00 23.91
C ILE A 63 8.16 -0.65 24.02
N ASP A 64 8.85 0.39 23.55
CA ASP A 64 8.38 1.77 23.54
C ASP A 64 7.72 2.15 22.21
N VAL A 65 8.13 1.52 21.10
CA VAL A 65 7.58 1.76 19.75
C VAL A 65 7.74 0.51 18.89
N ALA A 66 6.76 0.22 18.04
CA ALA A 66 6.83 -0.89 17.10
C ALA A 66 7.01 -0.39 15.66
N PHE A 67 8.05 -0.85 14.98
CA PHE A 67 8.15 -0.72 13.53
C PHE A 67 7.41 -1.89 12.88
N VAL A 68 6.29 -1.59 12.21
CA VAL A 68 5.44 -2.61 11.58
C VAL A 68 5.89 -2.79 10.13
N ALA A 69 6.72 -3.82 9.89
CA ALA A 69 7.21 -4.19 8.56
C ALA A 69 6.35 -5.27 7.88
N LEU A 70 5.17 -5.55 8.43
CA LEU A 70 4.22 -6.52 7.86
C LEU A 70 3.67 -6.01 6.54
N GLN A 71 3.54 -6.92 5.56
CA GLN A 71 3.05 -6.61 4.22
C GLN A 71 1.87 -7.52 3.85
N GLY A 72 1.02 -7.03 2.93
CA GLY A 72 -0.07 -7.82 2.34
C GLY A 72 -1.41 -7.72 3.06
N SER A 73 -2.44 -8.17 2.34
CA SER A 73 -3.84 -8.13 2.81
C SER A 73 -4.22 -9.31 3.73
N SER A 74 -3.47 -10.39 3.66
CA SER A 74 -3.71 -11.64 4.43
C SER A 74 -2.83 -11.79 5.68
N THR A 75 -1.99 -10.80 6.00
CA THR A 75 -0.95 -10.90 7.04
C THR A 75 -1.42 -10.61 8.46
N ASN A 76 -2.71 -10.47 8.71
CA ASN A 76 -3.22 -10.08 10.05
C ASN A 76 -2.59 -8.76 10.58
N ILE A 77 -2.12 -7.88 9.67
CA ILE A 77 -1.52 -6.60 10.04
C ILE A 77 -2.45 -5.79 10.95
N ASP A 78 -3.75 -5.80 10.64
CA ASP A 78 -4.79 -5.15 11.44
C ASP A 78 -4.90 -5.74 12.85
N GLN A 79 -4.70 -7.05 13.01
CA GLN A 79 -4.71 -7.71 14.33
C GLN A 79 -3.51 -7.28 15.17
N VAL A 80 -2.32 -7.19 14.56
CA VAL A 80 -1.11 -6.71 15.23
C VAL A 80 -1.27 -5.24 15.61
N GLN A 81 -1.74 -4.40 14.69
CA GLN A 81 -2.01 -2.99 14.95
C GLN A 81 -3.02 -2.78 16.09
N ARG A 82 -4.18 -3.48 16.06
CA ARG A 82 -5.16 -3.44 17.16
C ARG A 82 -4.59 -3.91 18.49
N MET A 83 -3.65 -4.85 18.47
CA MET A 83 -2.95 -5.29 19.68
C MET A 83 -2.05 -4.20 20.22
N LEU A 84 -1.27 -3.53 19.36
CA LEU A 84 -0.40 -2.41 19.72
C LEU A 84 -1.24 -1.23 20.26
N GLU A 85 -2.36 -0.89 19.61
CA GLU A 85 -3.32 0.13 20.07
C GLU A 85 -3.87 -0.18 21.48
N ARG A 86 -4.29 -1.43 21.73
CA ARG A 86 -4.76 -1.85 23.07
C ARG A 86 -3.68 -1.75 24.14
N LYS A 87 -2.43 -2.00 23.77
CA LYS A 87 -1.26 -1.89 24.66
C LYS A 87 -0.74 -0.46 24.77
N ARG A 88 -1.27 0.47 23.99
CA ARG A 88 -0.77 1.85 23.89
C ARG A 88 0.71 1.90 23.52
N ILE A 89 1.13 1.02 22.61
CA ILE A 89 2.47 1.03 22.01
C ILE A 89 2.35 1.79 20.68
N PRO A 90 2.97 2.96 20.53
CA PRO A 90 3.07 3.67 19.26
C PRO A 90 3.68 2.77 18.19
N TYR A 91 3.21 2.90 16.94
CA TYR A 91 3.74 2.12 15.85
C TYR A 91 3.81 2.90 14.54
N THR A 92 4.62 2.43 13.60
CA THR A 92 4.82 3.07 12.31
C THR A 92 3.72 2.72 11.32
N GLY A 93 3.35 3.71 10.49
CA GLY A 93 2.34 3.57 9.44
C GLY A 93 0.93 3.88 9.91
N SER A 94 -0.01 3.67 9.02
CA SER A 94 -1.42 4.00 9.23
C SER A 94 -2.10 3.04 10.20
N ARG A 95 -3.12 3.53 10.89
CA ARG A 95 -3.92 2.73 11.83
C ARG A 95 -4.69 1.60 11.16
N ALA A 96 -5.07 0.59 11.94
CA ALA A 96 -5.73 -0.64 11.48
C ALA A 96 -6.97 -0.37 10.58
N LEU A 97 -7.79 0.60 10.94
CA LEU A 97 -8.98 0.96 10.16
C LEU A 97 -8.62 1.50 8.77
N VAL A 98 -7.57 2.31 8.70
CA VAL A 98 -7.09 2.91 7.44
C VAL A 98 -6.51 1.86 6.52
N ALA A 99 -5.71 0.94 7.05
CA ALA A 99 -5.18 -0.18 6.28
C ALA A 99 -6.31 -0.99 5.61
N GLY A 100 -7.41 -1.27 6.33
CA GLY A 100 -8.59 -1.94 5.78
C GLY A 100 -9.30 -1.14 4.69
N THR A 101 -9.36 0.19 4.84
CA THR A 101 -10.00 1.09 3.85
C THR A 101 -9.16 1.22 2.58
N THR A 102 -7.86 1.43 2.70
CA THR A 102 -6.95 1.59 1.55
C THR A 102 -6.79 0.32 0.74
N GLN A 103 -6.90 -0.85 1.39
CA GLN A 103 -6.88 -2.15 0.71
C GLN A 103 -8.15 -2.42 -0.10
N ASN A 104 -9.30 -1.84 0.26
CA ASN A 104 -10.53 -1.95 -0.50
C ASN A 104 -10.52 -0.92 -1.63
N LYS A 105 -10.19 -1.37 -2.85
CA LYS A 105 -10.04 -0.51 -4.03
C LYS A 105 -11.32 0.26 -4.39
N GLU A 106 -12.49 -0.34 -4.17
CA GLU A 106 -13.77 0.32 -4.44
C GLU A 106 -14.00 1.48 -3.45
N ILE A 107 -13.87 1.23 -2.15
CA ILE A 107 -14.05 2.26 -1.12
C ILE A 107 -13.04 3.39 -1.33
N ALA A 108 -11.78 3.07 -1.55
CA ALA A 108 -10.75 4.09 -1.79
C ALA A 108 -11.08 4.97 -2.99
N LYS A 109 -11.51 4.38 -4.12
CA LYS A 109 -11.92 5.14 -5.32
C LYS A 109 -13.20 5.97 -5.09
N GLN A 110 -14.18 5.45 -4.36
CA GLN A 110 -15.39 6.19 -4.02
C GLN A 110 -15.09 7.42 -3.15
N MET A 111 -14.25 7.26 -2.13
CA MET A 111 -13.82 8.36 -1.26
C MET A 111 -13.05 9.42 -2.07
N MET A 112 -12.11 8.99 -2.92
CA MET A 112 -11.33 9.92 -3.76
C MET A 112 -12.21 10.67 -4.76
N ARG A 113 -13.19 10.00 -5.37
CA ARG A 113 -14.15 10.64 -6.27
C ARG A 113 -15.00 11.66 -5.53
N SER A 114 -15.46 11.34 -4.32
CA SER A 114 -16.21 12.27 -3.46
C SER A 114 -15.37 13.48 -3.03
N ALA A 115 -14.04 13.33 -2.96
CA ALA A 115 -13.10 14.42 -2.71
C ALA A 115 -12.71 15.22 -3.98
N GLY A 116 -13.31 14.89 -5.15
CA GLY A 116 -13.10 15.61 -6.41
C GLY A 116 -11.97 15.06 -7.28
N ALA A 117 -11.29 13.97 -6.90
CA ALA A 117 -10.27 13.37 -7.74
C ALA A 117 -10.87 12.56 -8.89
N GLN A 118 -10.18 12.58 -10.05
CA GLN A 118 -10.50 11.69 -11.15
C GLN A 118 -10.07 10.25 -10.81
N THR A 119 -10.92 9.28 -11.13
CA THR A 119 -10.63 7.84 -10.94
C THR A 119 -11.06 7.07 -12.19
N ALA A 120 -10.41 5.94 -12.46
CA ALA A 120 -10.86 5.04 -13.51
C ALA A 120 -12.30 4.57 -13.26
N LYS A 121 -13.08 4.43 -14.33
CA LYS A 121 -14.39 3.78 -14.24
C LYS A 121 -14.20 2.35 -13.74
N HIS A 122 -15.07 1.92 -12.86
CA HIS A 122 -14.98 0.57 -12.28
C HIS A 122 -16.34 0.05 -11.84
N ARG A 123 -16.43 -1.27 -11.72
CA ARG A 123 -17.60 -2.00 -11.22
C ARG A 123 -17.12 -3.16 -10.33
N ARG A 124 -17.73 -3.34 -9.18
CA ARG A 124 -17.53 -4.52 -8.36
C ARG A 124 -18.45 -5.63 -8.82
N ILE A 125 -17.96 -6.87 -8.80
CA ILE A 125 -18.74 -8.10 -8.96
C ILE A 125 -18.33 -9.06 -7.84
N GLY A 126 -19.30 -9.56 -7.11
CA GLY A 126 -19.12 -10.57 -6.08
C GLY A 126 -19.62 -11.94 -6.53
N GLN A 127 -19.38 -12.96 -5.71
CA GLN A 127 -19.83 -14.33 -5.97
C GLN A 127 -21.34 -14.46 -6.14
N SER A 128 -22.14 -13.62 -5.47
CA SER A 128 -23.60 -13.61 -5.58
C SER A 128 -24.10 -13.24 -6.98
N GLU A 129 -23.34 -12.45 -7.73
CA GLU A 129 -23.68 -12.05 -9.09
C GLU A 129 -23.22 -13.04 -10.16
N LYS A 130 -22.54 -14.13 -9.78
CA LYS A 130 -22.01 -15.13 -10.73
C LYS A 130 -23.11 -15.79 -11.60
N THR A 131 -24.33 -15.93 -11.09
CA THR A 131 -25.48 -16.48 -11.82
C THR A 131 -26.05 -15.53 -12.87
N GLU A 132 -25.84 -14.22 -12.71
CA GLU A 132 -26.33 -13.16 -13.61
C GLU A 132 -25.19 -12.53 -14.42
N ILE A 133 -24.03 -13.20 -14.51
CA ILE A 133 -22.77 -12.64 -15.00
C ILE A 133 -22.89 -12.10 -16.44
N GLN A 134 -23.76 -12.67 -17.27
CA GLN A 134 -23.96 -12.20 -18.65
C GLN A 134 -24.56 -10.81 -18.70
N ALA A 135 -25.57 -10.53 -17.89
CA ALA A 135 -26.17 -9.18 -17.81
C ALA A 135 -25.18 -8.17 -17.26
N GLU A 136 -24.35 -8.57 -16.29
CA GLU A 136 -23.28 -7.73 -15.76
C GLU A 136 -22.22 -7.41 -16.81
N ILE A 137 -21.80 -8.39 -17.61
CA ILE A 137 -20.84 -8.20 -18.70
C ILE A 137 -21.35 -7.23 -19.75
N GLU A 138 -22.62 -7.39 -20.19
CA GLU A 138 -23.22 -6.48 -21.18
C GLU A 138 -23.18 -5.03 -20.65
N GLN A 139 -23.56 -4.82 -19.40
CA GLN A 139 -23.54 -3.48 -18.80
C GLN A 139 -22.11 -2.93 -18.65
N ILE A 140 -21.15 -3.76 -18.26
CA ILE A 140 -19.73 -3.37 -18.17
C ILE A 140 -19.20 -2.91 -19.53
N ILE A 141 -19.50 -3.65 -20.59
CA ILE A 141 -19.04 -3.31 -21.94
C ILE A 141 -19.67 -2.00 -22.42
N ILE A 142 -20.96 -1.79 -22.13
CA ILE A 142 -21.65 -0.53 -22.49
C ILE A 142 -21.01 0.66 -21.78
N ASP A 143 -20.71 0.51 -20.47
CA ASP A 143 -20.23 1.62 -19.63
C ASP A 143 -18.74 1.93 -19.77
N MET A 144 -17.91 0.87 -19.99
CA MET A 144 -16.45 0.96 -19.88
C MET A 144 -15.69 0.45 -21.11
N GLY A 145 -16.38 -0.22 -22.07
CA GLY A 145 -15.70 -0.87 -23.20
C GLY A 145 -15.12 -2.23 -22.82
N THR A 146 -14.23 -2.76 -23.66
CA THR A 146 -13.62 -4.10 -23.48
C THR A 146 -12.19 -4.06 -22.96
N ASP A 147 -11.52 -2.90 -22.99
CA ASP A 147 -10.12 -2.78 -22.54
C ASP A 147 -10.08 -2.58 -21.00
N LEU A 148 -10.01 -3.71 -20.29
CA LEU A 148 -10.28 -3.77 -18.87
C LEU A 148 -9.17 -4.50 -18.10
N TYR A 149 -9.09 -4.21 -16.80
CA TYR A 149 -8.44 -5.06 -15.81
C TYR A 149 -9.48 -5.69 -14.90
N ILE A 150 -9.30 -6.98 -14.59
CA ILE A 150 -10.00 -7.67 -13.52
C ILE A 150 -9.02 -7.86 -12.37
N LYS A 151 -9.40 -7.43 -11.18
CA LYS A 151 -8.54 -7.41 -9.99
C LYS A 151 -9.31 -7.96 -8.81
N PRO A 152 -8.73 -8.82 -7.95
CA PRO A 152 -9.34 -9.10 -6.66
C PRO A 152 -9.51 -7.80 -5.87
N LEU A 153 -10.66 -7.63 -5.22
CA LEU A 153 -11.00 -6.37 -4.56
C LEU A 153 -9.97 -5.95 -3.50
N ARG A 154 -9.41 -6.91 -2.78
CA ARG A 154 -8.50 -6.69 -1.64
C ARG A 154 -7.05 -7.12 -1.87
N SER A 155 -6.69 -7.66 -3.03
CA SER A 155 -5.29 -8.03 -3.31
C SER A 155 -4.42 -6.81 -3.61
N ARG A 156 -3.20 -6.81 -3.10
CA ARG A 156 -2.18 -5.78 -3.40
C ARG A 156 -1.30 -6.18 -4.57
N SER A 157 -1.15 -7.49 -4.83
CA SER A 157 -0.23 -8.02 -5.83
C SER A 157 -0.74 -7.81 -7.26
N PRO A 158 0.02 -7.13 -8.13
CA PRO A 158 -0.32 -7.01 -9.56
C PRO A 158 -0.35 -8.37 -10.28
N LYS A 159 0.34 -9.38 -9.74
CA LYS A 159 0.36 -10.74 -10.32
C LYS A 159 -1.01 -11.41 -10.34
N THR A 160 -1.95 -10.92 -9.52
CA THR A 160 -3.33 -11.43 -9.48
C THR A 160 -4.25 -10.74 -10.48
N TYR A 161 -3.78 -9.71 -11.20
CA TYR A 161 -4.59 -8.96 -12.15
C TYR A 161 -4.68 -9.70 -13.49
N ARG A 162 -5.84 -9.61 -14.13
CA ARG A 162 -6.05 -10.09 -15.49
C ARG A 162 -6.32 -8.91 -16.41
N SER A 163 -5.59 -8.82 -17.52
CA SER A 163 -5.82 -7.86 -18.58
C SER A 163 -6.77 -8.49 -19.59
N VAL A 164 -7.81 -7.76 -19.99
CA VAL A 164 -8.84 -8.19 -20.92
C VAL A 164 -9.04 -7.09 -21.97
N ASP A 165 -9.22 -7.48 -23.24
CA ASP A 165 -9.45 -6.61 -24.38
C ASP A 165 -10.62 -7.10 -25.27
N GLU A 166 -11.19 -8.29 -24.96
CA GLU A 166 -12.32 -8.89 -25.65
C GLU A 166 -13.43 -9.33 -24.70
N ALA A 167 -14.69 -9.19 -25.14
CA ALA A 167 -15.86 -9.57 -24.35
C ALA A 167 -15.86 -11.04 -23.91
N LYS A 168 -15.45 -11.95 -24.81
CA LYS A 168 -15.39 -13.39 -24.50
C LYS A 168 -14.33 -13.70 -23.44
N ALA A 169 -13.18 -13.01 -23.48
CA ALA A 169 -12.13 -13.15 -22.48
C ALA A 169 -12.59 -12.58 -21.13
N LEU A 170 -13.42 -11.53 -21.13
CA LEU A 170 -14.00 -10.97 -19.91
C LEU A 170 -14.81 -12.00 -19.13
N GLU A 171 -15.75 -12.69 -19.81
CA GLU A 171 -16.59 -13.73 -19.21
C GLU A 171 -15.75 -14.85 -18.60
N GLN A 172 -14.86 -15.43 -19.39
CA GLN A 172 -14.03 -16.55 -18.97
C GLN A 172 -13.18 -16.17 -17.74
N ASN A 173 -12.51 -15.03 -17.77
CA ASN A 173 -11.67 -14.59 -16.67
C ASN A 173 -12.49 -14.24 -15.41
N LEU A 174 -13.69 -13.66 -15.54
CA LEU A 174 -14.57 -13.39 -14.41
C LEU A 174 -15.01 -14.67 -13.71
N VAL A 175 -15.45 -15.68 -14.47
CA VAL A 175 -15.87 -16.96 -13.91
C VAL A 175 -14.71 -17.64 -13.19
N GLU A 176 -13.54 -17.74 -13.82
CA GLU A 176 -12.35 -18.35 -13.23
C GLU A 176 -11.90 -17.60 -11.95
N MET A 177 -11.90 -16.27 -11.97
CA MET A 177 -11.45 -15.48 -10.82
C MET A 177 -12.46 -15.49 -9.67
N LEU A 178 -13.78 -15.55 -9.94
CA LEU A 178 -14.79 -15.69 -8.90
C LEU A 178 -14.75 -17.06 -8.21
N ASP A 179 -14.12 -18.07 -8.80
CA ASP A 179 -13.87 -19.35 -8.12
C ASP A 179 -12.71 -19.26 -7.10
N MET A 180 -11.86 -18.25 -7.23
CA MET A 180 -10.68 -18.04 -6.37
C MET A 180 -10.87 -16.89 -5.37
N TYR A 181 -11.72 -15.92 -5.69
CA TYR A 181 -11.88 -14.69 -4.93
C TYR A 181 -13.37 -14.36 -4.74
N ASP A 182 -13.76 -13.93 -3.56
CA ASP A 182 -15.15 -13.58 -3.22
C ASP A 182 -15.64 -12.34 -4.00
N ASP A 183 -14.76 -11.36 -4.18
CA ASP A 183 -15.08 -10.08 -4.82
C ASP A 183 -14.00 -9.66 -5.81
N LEU A 184 -14.44 -9.20 -6.97
CA LEU A 184 -13.60 -8.65 -8.03
C LEU A 184 -13.93 -7.18 -8.29
N LEU A 185 -12.93 -6.42 -8.68
CA LEU A 185 -13.08 -5.08 -9.25
C LEU A 185 -12.71 -5.15 -10.72
N ILE A 186 -13.67 -4.82 -11.58
CA ILE A 186 -13.44 -4.61 -13.01
C ILE A 186 -13.16 -3.13 -13.19
N GLU A 187 -12.07 -2.79 -13.85
CA GLU A 187 -11.60 -1.42 -14.00
C GLU A 187 -11.21 -1.14 -15.44
N GLN A 188 -11.69 -0.03 -16.00
CA GLN A 188 -11.28 0.43 -17.30
C GLN A 188 -9.78 0.74 -17.29
N LYS A 189 -9.04 0.22 -18.28
CA LYS A 189 -7.65 0.60 -18.45
C LYS A 189 -7.57 2.08 -18.83
N VAL A 190 -6.75 2.79 -18.11
CA VAL A 190 -6.54 4.22 -18.32
C VAL A 190 -5.28 4.38 -19.19
N PRO A 191 -5.41 4.80 -20.45
CA PRO A 191 -4.24 4.99 -21.31
C PRO A 191 -3.48 6.24 -20.87
N GLY A 192 -2.21 6.09 -20.53
CA GLY A 192 -1.41 7.23 -20.05
C GLY A 192 -0.04 6.81 -19.54
N THR A 193 0.64 7.75 -18.90
CA THR A 193 1.93 7.52 -18.26
C THR A 193 1.72 7.28 -16.76
N SER A 194 2.19 6.14 -16.27
CA SER A 194 2.08 5.77 -14.86
C SER A 194 3.06 6.56 -14.01
N ALA A 195 2.59 7.04 -12.86
CA ALA A 195 3.38 7.82 -11.92
C ALA A 195 3.16 7.37 -10.48
N GLN A 196 4.21 7.48 -9.66
CA GLN A 196 4.13 7.26 -8.22
C GLN A 196 4.61 8.48 -7.47
N VAL A 197 3.92 8.78 -6.36
CA VAL A 197 4.27 9.87 -5.45
C VAL A 197 4.25 9.36 -4.00
N GLY A 198 5.40 9.39 -3.35
CA GLY A 198 5.51 9.14 -1.92
C GLY A 198 5.07 10.37 -1.14
N VAL A 199 4.30 10.17 -0.07
CA VAL A 199 3.91 11.20 0.89
C VAL A 199 4.55 10.86 2.24
N LEU A 200 5.15 11.85 2.90
CA LEU A 200 5.73 11.73 4.24
C LEU A 200 5.21 12.87 5.12
N GLU A 201 4.72 12.56 6.30
CA GLU A 201 4.26 13.56 7.27
C GLU A 201 5.42 14.19 8.05
N GLN A 202 5.21 15.42 8.49
CA GLN A 202 6.08 16.15 9.42
C GLN A 202 7.56 16.19 8.97
N PHE A 203 7.80 16.37 7.69
CA PHE A 203 9.15 16.41 7.14
C PHE A 203 9.48 17.79 6.54
N ARG A 204 10.67 18.32 6.82
CA ARG A 204 11.18 19.65 6.37
C ARG A 204 10.21 20.80 6.65
N ASP A 205 9.64 20.82 7.86
CA ASP A 205 8.66 21.83 8.32
C ASP A 205 7.33 21.82 7.54
N GLU A 206 7.11 20.81 6.68
CA GLU A 206 5.83 20.60 6.01
C GLU A 206 5.00 19.55 6.74
N PRO A 207 3.70 19.81 7.00
CA PRO A 207 2.80 18.79 7.56
C PRO A 207 2.68 17.55 6.65
N LEU A 208 2.66 17.76 5.32
CA LEU A 208 2.71 16.73 4.30
C LEU A 208 3.72 17.09 3.23
N TYR A 209 4.81 16.37 3.20
CA TYR A 209 5.83 16.46 2.17
C TYR A 209 5.57 15.41 1.09
N THR A 210 5.75 15.75 -0.19
CA THR A 210 5.73 14.80 -1.30
C THR A 210 7.11 14.60 -1.86
N PHE A 211 7.51 13.37 -2.03
CA PHE A 211 8.76 13.06 -2.73
C PHE A 211 8.67 13.41 -4.23
N PRO A 212 9.80 13.56 -4.92
CA PRO A 212 9.81 13.73 -6.36
C PRO A 212 9.04 12.61 -7.05
N VAL A 213 8.29 13.00 -8.07
CA VAL A 213 7.45 12.05 -8.84
C VAL A 213 8.34 11.05 -9.55
N HIS A 214 8.03 9.78 -9.43
CA HIS A 214 8.61 8.71 -10.21
C HIS A 214 7.64 8.30 -11.32
N GLU A 215 8.15 8.18 -12.53
CA GLU A 215 7.48 7.56 -13.67
C GLU A 215 7.77 6.06 -13.63
N LEU A 216 6.72 5.24 -13.79
CA LEU A 216 6.87 3.79 -13.88
C LEU A 216 6.90 3.38 -15.35
N GLU A 217 8.02 2.82 -15.77
CA GLU A 217 8.16 2.21 -17.09
C GLU A 217 8.45 0.72 -16.91
N HIS A 218 7.44 -0.11 -17.17
CA HIS A 218 7.45 -1.54 -16.86
C HIS A 218 7.65 -1.74 -15.34
N ASP A 219 8.77 -2.35 -14.92
CA ASP A 219 9.06 -2.63 -13.50
C ASP A 219 10.08 -1.65 -12.89
N TYR A 220 10.45 -0.58 -13.60
CA TYR A 220 11.46 0.37 -13.15
C TYR A 220 10.86 1.75 -12.90
N ALA A 221 11.13 2.30 -11.72
CA ALA A 221 10.84 3.69 -11.41
C ALA A 221 12.03 4.57 -11.79
N ARG A 222 11.73 5.69 -12.43
CA ARG A 222 12.71 6.74 -12.72
C ARG A 222 12.14 8.10 -12.39
N LEU A 223 12.99 9.10 -12.14
CA LEU A 223 12.52 10.47 -11.99
C LEU A 223 11.72 10.90 -13.20
N ALA A 224 10.48 11.33 -12.96
CA ALA A 224 9.54 11.64 -14.00
C ALA A 224 9.95 12.87 -14.83
N ARG A 225 9.74 12.78 -16.14
CA ARG A 225 9.97 13.88 -17.10
C ARG A 225 8.74 14.72 -17.36
N PHE A 226 7.74 14.67 -16.47
CA PHE A 226 6.55 15.53 -16.59
C PHE A 226 6.92 17.01 -16.49
N LEU A 227 6.11 17.85 -17.12
CA LEU A 227 6.17 19.30 -16.93
C LEU A 227 5.83 19.67 -15.48
N ASP A 228 6.37 20.78 -15.00
CA ASP A 228 6.18 21.19 -13.60
C ASP A 228 4.72 21.38 -13.17
N PRO A 229 3.79 21.88 -14.01
CA PRO A 229 2.37 21.90 -13.62
C PRO A 229 1.82 20.50 -13.34
N ILE A 230 2.13 19.51 -14.18
CA ILE A 230 1.69 18.13 -13.99
C ILE A 230 2.29 17.51 -12.71
N LYS A 231 3.57 17.81 -12.41
CA LYS A 231 4.20 17.37 -11.15
C LYS A 231 3.49 17.96 -9.93
N GLN A 232 3.07 19.23 -10.01
CA GLN A 232 2.33 19.90 -8.94
C GLN A 232 0.95 19.25 -8.75
N ASP A 233 0.23 18.95 -9.83
CA ASP A 233 -1.07 18.27 -9.76
C ASP A 233 -0.94 16.86 -9.20
N LEU A 234 0.09 16.10 -9.61
CA LEU A 234 0.41 14.78 -9.05
C LEU A 234 0.65 14.85 -7.54
N ALA A 235 1.44 15.82 -7.09
CA ALA A 235 1.72 16.05 -5.67
C ALA A 235 0.43 16.44 -4.90
N GLN A 236 -0.43 17.28 -5.48
CA GLN A 236 -1.71 17.68 -4.86
C GLN A 236 -2.66 16.49 -4.73
N VAL A 237 -2.81 15.67 -5.80
CA VAL A 237 -3.67 14.48 -5.76
C VAL A 237 -3.13 13.46 -4.76
N ALA A 238 -1.80 13.30 -4.64
CA ALA A 238 -1.20 12.42 -3.65
C ALA A 238 -1.46 12.90 -2.21
N LYS A 239 -1.29 14.20 -1.92
CA LYS A 239 -1.62 14.81 -0.61
C LYS A 239 -3.12 14.67 -0.31
N LEU A 240 -3.97 14.87 -1.32
CA LEU A 240 -5.42 14.68 -1.21
C LEU A 240 -5.75 13.23 -0.85
N ALA A 241 -5.14 12.25 -1.53
CA ALA A 241 -5.36 10.83 -1.28
C ALA A 241 -4.96 10.43 0.14
N HIS A 242 -3.76 10.85 0.58
CA HIS A 242 -3.27 10.60 1.93
C HIS A 242 -4.26 11.11 2.99
N LYS A 243 -4.72 12.36 2.87
CA LYS A 243 -5.68 12.97 3.81
C LYS A 243 -7.07 12.32 3.74
N THR A 244 -7.63 12.16 2.53
CA THR A 244 -9.00 11.69 2.33
C THR A 244 -9.18 10.26 2.84
N LEU A 245 -8.16 9.41 2.65
CA LEU A 245 -8.18 8.02 3.08
C LEU A 245 -7.70 7.86 4.53
N GLY A 246 -7.30 8.95 5.19
CA GLY A 246 -6.89 8.98 6.59
C GLY A 246 -5.57 8.27 6.87
N CYS A 247 -4.66 8.25 5.88
CA CYS A 247 -3.32 7.69 6.10
C CYS A 247 -2.57 8.51 7.15
N ASP A 248 -1.72 7.82 7.89
CA ASP A 248 -0.84 8.38 8.91
C ASP A 248 0.61 8.15 8.50
N GLN A 249 1.50 9.08 8.83
CA GLN A 249 2.95 9.11 8.64
C GLN A 249 3.41 9.07 7.17
N TYR A 250 3.10 8.01 6.43
CA TYR A 250 3.60 7.83 5.07
C TYR A 250 2.64 7.01 4.20
N SER A 251 2.69 7.25 2.92
CA SER A 251 1.96 6.46 1.91
C SER A 251 2.60 6.58 0.54
N LEU A 252 2.30 5.64 -0.34
CA LEU A 252 2.69 5.66 -1.75
C LEU A 252 1.43 5.67 -2.61
N VAL A 253 1.32 6.67 -3.49
CA VAL A 253 0.14 6.86 -4.33
C VAL A 253 0.47 6.56 -5.77
N ASP A 254 -0.28 5.65 -6.38
CA ASP A 254 -0.21 5.33 -7.81
C ASP A 254 -1.21 6.18 -8.57
N LEU A 255 -0.73 6.84 -9.59
CA LEU A 255 -1.45 7.80 -10.41
C LEU A 255 -1.23 7.49 -11.90
N MET A 256 -2.11 7.98 -12.74
CA MET A 256 -1.97 7.96 -14.22
C MET A 256 -2.11 9.36 -14.76
N VAL A 257 -1.21 9.75 -15.65
CA VAL A 257 -1.29 11.02 -16.38
C VAL A 257 -1.84 10.77 -17.77
N VAL A 258 -2.99 11.37 -18.08
CA VAL A 258 -3.69 11.27 -19.36
C VAL A 258 -3.82 12.67 -19.95
N GLY A 259 -2.97 13.03 -20.91
CA GLY A 259 -2.84 14.42 -21.31
C GLY A 259 -2.44 15.30 -20.12
N ASP A 260 -3.28 16.27 -19.78
CA ASP A 260 -3.08 17.16 -18.62
C ASP A 260 -3.88 16.73 -17.39
N THR A 261 -4.49 15.54 -17.40
CA THR A 261 -5.34 15.06 -16.31
C THR A 261 -4.64 14.01 -15.46
N VAL A 262 -4.68 14.18 -14.14
CA VAL A 262 -4.19 13.21 -13.18
C VAL A 262 -5.33 12.33 -12.67
N VAL A 263 -5.19 11.01 -12.85
CA VAL A 263 -6.17 10.01 -12.45
C VAL A 263 -5.61 9.19 -11.28
N PHE A 264 -6.34 9.14 -10.18
CA PHE A 264 -6.01 8.29 -9.04
C PHE A 264 -6.26 6.82 -9.36
N LEU A 265 -5.27 5.97 -9.14
CA LEU A 265 -5.38 4.51 -9.32
C LEU A 265 -5.53 3.77 -8.00
N LYS A 266 -4.59 3.95 -7.08
CA LYS A 266 -4.59 3.34 -5.74
C LYS A 266 -3.64 4.07 -4.80
N ILE A 267 -3.75 3.77 -3.51
CA ILE A 267 -2.80 4.17 -2.47
C ILE A 267 -2.36 2.95 -1.68
N ASP A 268 -1.11 2.95 -1.32
CA ASP A 268 -0.52 2.03 -0.35
C ASP A 268 -0.22 2.79 0.94
N SER A 269 -0.88 2.40 2.03
CA SER A 269 -0.68 2.99 3.37
C SER A 269 0.48 2.35 4.14
N HIS A 270 1.09 1.28 3.60
CA HIS A 270 2.25 0.59 4.16
C HIS A 270 3.16 0.14 3.02
N PRO A 271 3.74 1.09 2.25
CA PRO A 271 4.66 0.74 1.16
C PRO A 271 5.87 -0.02 1.68
N GLU A 272 6.45 -0.82 0.81
CA GLU A 272 7.71 -1.49 1.08
C GLU A 272 8.78 -0.45 1.41
N LEU A 273 9.63 -0.79 2.37
CA LEU A 273 10.75 0.05 2.79
C LEU A 273 12.07 -0.74 2.72
N THR A 274 12.26 -1.49 1.64
CA THR A 274 13.61 -1.98 1.30
C THR A 274 14.44 -0.82 0.75
N ALA A 275 15.75 -0.89 0.81
CA ALA A 275 16.61 0.19 0.33
C ALA A 275 16.49 0.45 -1.19
N THR A 276 15.90 -0.46 -1.94
CA THR A 276 15.79 -0.41 -3.41
C THR A 276 14.35 -0.21 -3.91
N ASP A 277 13.37 -0.13 -3.02
CA ASP A 277 12.01 0.14 -3.45
C ASP A 277 11.79 1.61 -3.86
N ASN A 278 10.66 1.85 -4.51
CA ASN A 278 10.37 3.17 -5.09
C ASN A 278 10.23 4.27 -4.02
N TYR A 279 9.70 3.92 -2.83
CA TYR A 279 9.52 4.91 -1.75
C TYR A 279 10.87 5.33 -1.17
N ALA A 280 11.73 4.37 -0.84
CA ALA A 280 13.06 4.63 -0.29
C ALA A 280 13.97 5.33 -1.32
N THR A 281 13.92 4.90 -2.58
CA THR A 281 14.66 5.53 -3.68
C THR A 281 14.21 6.99 -3.90
N ALA A 282 12.90 7.27 -3.80
CA ALA A 282 12.38 8.64 -3.88
C ALA A 282 12.88 9.51 -2.72
N ALA A 283 12.93 8.98 -1.51
CA ALA A 283 13.48 9.65 -0.35
C ALA A 283 14.98 9.93 -0.51
N GLU A 284 15.75 8.96 -1.00
CA GLU A 284 17.20 9.11 -1.23
C GLU A 284 17.51 10.18 -2.28
N SER A 285 16.67 10.32 -3.31
CA SER A 285 16.83 11.32 -4.37
C SER A 285 16.85 12.77 -3.85
N ILE A 286 16.30 13.01 -2.67
CA ILE A 286 16.31 14.31 -1.96
C ILE A 286 17.30 14.39 -0.81
N GLY A 287 18.17 13.38 -0.66
CA GLY A 287 19.17 13.28 0.38
C GLY A 287 18.65 12.74 1.73
N LEU A 288 17.44 12.19 1.77
CA LEU A 288 16.94 11.47 2.95
C LEU A 288 17.39 10.01 2.87
N SER A 289 18.46 9.66 3.60
CA SER A 289 18.97 8.30 3.63
C SER A 289 17.94 7.33 4.18
N HIS A 290 18.03 6.04 3.81
CA HIS A 290 17.15 5.00 4.34
C HIS A 290 17.17 4.99 5.88
N ARG A 291 18.35 5.10 6.49
CA ARG A 291 18.50 5.20 7.95
C ARG A 291 17.71 6.39 8.52
N ASP A 292 17.84 7.58 7.92
CA ASP A 292 17.19 8.78 8.44
C ASP A 292 15.67 8.73 8.20
N LEU A 293 15.20 8.08 7.13
CA LEU A 293 13.80 7.78 6.91
C LEU A 293 13.24 6.85 8.01
N ILE A 294 13.91 5.72 8.29
CA ILE A 294 13.50 4.79 9.35
C ILE A 294 13.47 5.49 10.70
N ARG A 295 14.49 6.31 11.01
CA ARG A 295 14.52 7.11 12.22
C ARG A 295 13.35 8.09 12.31
N HIS A 296 13.04 8.81 11.23
CA HIS A 296 11.90 9.72 11.16
C HIS A 296 10.58 9.00 11.47
N LEU A 297 10.34 7.83 10.86
CA LEU A 297 9.13 7.04 11.10
C LEU A 297 9.03 6.55 12.56
N ILE A 298 10.14 6.17 13.19
CA ILE A 298 10.17 5.77 14.61
C ILE A 298 9.88 6.96 15.53
N ASP A 299 10.44 8.12 15.21
CA ASP A 299 10.28 9.31 16.04
C ASP A 299 8.88 9.90 15.97
N THR A 300 8.22 9.79 14.83
CA THR A 300 6.85 10.28 14.57
C THR A 300 5.76 9.22 14.76
N ALA A 301 6.10 8.01 15.22
CA ALA A 301 5.14 6.92 15.45
C ALA A 301 4.02 7.33 16.44
N GLN A 302 2.78 6.91 16.14
CA GLN A 302 1.57 7.25 16.89
C GLN A 302 0.79 5.98 17.25
N TYR A 303 -0.28 6.10 18.07
CA TYR A 303 -1.23 5.04 18.42
C TYR A 303 -2.68 5.51 18.33
#